data_1b91ac11c441948c6a7848973cd340ef
#
_entry.id   1b91ac11c441948c6a7848973cd340ef
#
_cell.length_a   1.000
_cell.length_b   1.000
_cell.length_c   1.000
_cell.angle_alpha   90.00
_cell.angle_beta   90.00
_cell.angle_gamma   90.00
#
_symmetry.space_group_name_H-M   'P 1'
#
loop_
_entity.id
_entity.type
_entity.pdbx_description
1 polymer ?
#
loop_
_entity_poly.entity_id
_entity_poly.type
_entity_poly.pdbx_seq_one_letter_code
_entity_poly.pdbx_strand_id
1 'polypeptide(L)'
;MRLEELAEREGANITIEWKTFLLRPEPEERSMEQFVEYTKSWERPAEMEPRAPFFWPWSGLNEPPAFSVPAAVAGKAAETFGDDVWHRFHRRLLEAYFVENRTVSDVGVLTSVAEDVGIDGDAYRTVFNEQGPDLTQRVLDEHHEALQRGVNGVPAVVVDDRYLISGAVDVDHYVAALARYREILSEESAAAEQIDDPSTTAT
;
A
#
# COMPACT_ATOMS: atom_id res chain seq x y z
N MET A 1 -7.78 -3.06 -6.86
CA MET A 1 -8.21 -3.18 -8.28
C MET A 1 -7.21 -3.96 -9.12
N ARG A 2 -6.03 -3.43 -9.55
CA ARG A 2 -5.10 -4.18 -10.42
C ARG A 2 -4.46 -5.39 -9.71
N LEU A 3 -4.05 -5.25 -8.45
CA LEU A 3 -3.51 -6.37 -7.68
C LEU A 3 -4.61 -7.36 -7.25
N GLU A 4 -5.83 -6.93 -7.03
CA GLU A 4 -6.98 -7.83 -6.82
C GLU A 4 -7.25 -8.65 -8.10
N GLU A 5 -7.24 -8.00 -9.27
CA GLU A 5 -7.37 -8.69 -10.55
C GLU A 5 -6.20 -9.66 -10.81
N LEU A 6 -4.97 -9.29 -10.42
CA LEU A 6 -3.82 -10.19 -10.48
C LEU A 6 -4.04 -11.41 -9.57
N ALA A 7 -4.50 -11.21 -8.34
CA ALA A 7 -4.79 -12.29 -7.40
C ALA A 7 -5.88 -13.23 -7.93
N GLU A 8 -6.91 -12.70 -8.59
CA GLU A 8 -7.94 -13.51 -9.24
C GLU A 8 -7.37 -14.36 -10.41
N ARG A 9 -6.47 -13.79 -11.22
CA ARG A 9 -5.84 -14.49 -12.35
C ARG A 9 -4.85 -15.58 -11.92
N GLU A 10 -4.04 -15.30 -10.90
CA GLU A 10 -2.98 -16.20 -10.42
C GLU A 10 -3.47 -17.20 -9.36
N GLY A 11 -4.58 -16.90 -8.67
CA GLY A 11 -5.17 -17.76 -7.66
C GLY A 11 -4.20 -18.10 -6.54
N ALA A 12 -4.09 -19.39 -6.20
CA ALA A 12 -3.22 -19.89 -5.13
C ALA A 12 -1.71 -19.85 -5.47
N ASN A 13 -1.33 -19.40 -6.66
CA ASN A 13 0.08 -19.34 -7.08
C ASN A 13 0.83 -18.13 -6.53
N ILE A 14 0.12 -17.17 -5.96
CA ILE A 14 0.71 -15.97 -5.32
C ILE A 14 0.03 -15.66 -4.01
N THR A 15 0.76 -15.00 -3.12
CA THR A 15 0.23 -14.35 -1.92
C THR A 15 0.61 -12.87 -1.98
N ILE A 16 -0.35 -11.98 -1.73
CA ILE A 16 -0.11 -10.54 -1.70
C ILE A 16 -0.07 -10.07 -0.25
N GLU A 17 1.07 -9.59 0.18
CA GLU A 17 1.24 -8.95 1.47
C GLU A 17 1.27 -7.43 1.30
N TRP A 18 0.43 -6.73 2.05
CA TRP A 18 0.36 -5.27 2.00
C TRP A 18 1.29 -4.65 3.02
N LYS A 19 2.18 -3.78 2.56
CA LYS A 19 3.15 -3.05 3.38
C LYS A 19 2.89 -1.55 3.31
N THR A 20 3.30 -0.87 4.37
CA THR A 20 3.19 0.59 4.46
C THR A 20 4.36 1.27 3.77
N PHE A 21 4.05 2.30 2.97
CA PHE A 21 5.02 3.27 2.48
C PHE A 21 4.53 4.69 2.77
N LEU A 22 5.32 5.46 3.48
CA LEU A 22 4.98 6.82 3.88
C LEU A 22 5.45 7.83 2.82
N LEU A 23 4.50 8.44 2.10
CA LEU A 23 4.84 9.53 1.16
C LEU A 23 5.27 10.80 1.88
N ARG A 24 4.78 11.01 3.11
CA ARG A 24 5.12 12.13 3.99
C ARG A 24 5.30 11.61 5.41
N PRO A 25 6.51 11.12 5.76
CA PRO A 25 6.77 10.56 7.09
C PRO A 25 6.78 11.64 8.20
N GLU A 26 7.19 12.85 7.86
CA GLU A 26 7.27 13.97 8.77
C GLU A 26 6.07 14.93 8.62
N PRO A 27 5.63 15.58 9.71
CA PRO A 27 4.62 16.63 9.63
C PRO A 27 5.11 17.81 8.80
N GLU A 28 4.32 18.23 7.85
CA GLU A 28 4.59 19.38 7.00
C GLU A 28 3.37 20.29 6.96
N GLU A 29 3.55 21.54 7.38
CA GLU A 29 2.51 22.56 7.23
C GLU A 29 2.44 23.00 5.77
N ARG A 30 1.28 22.81 5.16
CA ARG A 30 0.98 23.32 3.82
C ARG A 30 -0.23 24.23 3.90
N SER A 31 -0.12 25.42 3.32
CA SER A 31 -1.30 26.26 3.18
C SER A 31 -2.34 25.57 2.28
N MET A 32 -3.60 25.91 2.48
CA MET A 32 -4.70 25.44 1.64
C MET A 32 -4.42 25.69 0.16
N GLU A 33 -3.93 26.89 -0.19
CA GLU A 33 -3.61 27.27 -1.55
C GLU A 33 -2.53 26.33 -2.18
N GLN A 34 -1.44 26.09 -1.44
CA GLN A 34 -0.38 25.16 -1.88
C GLN A 34 -0.90 23.73 -2.09
N PHE A 35 -1.81 23.28 -1.22
CA PHE A 35 -2.34 21.94 -1.31
C PHE A 35 -3.35 21.80 -2.45
N VAL A 36 -4.21 22.78 -2.67
CA VAL A 36 -5.11 22.85 -3.83
C VAL A 36 -4.29 22.81 -5.13
N GLU A 37 -3.20 23.57 -5.21
CA GLU A 37 -2.33 23.54 -6.40
C GLU A 37 -1.66 22.17 -6.59
N TYR A 38 -1.15 21.57 -5.51
CA TYR A 38 -0.56 20.23 -5.55
C TYR A 38 -1.55 19.17 -6.05
N THR A 39 -2.79 19.20 -5.58
CA THR A 39 -3.79 18.18 -5.89
C THR A 39 -4.36 18.30 -7.32
N LYS A 40 -4.04 19.33 -8.08
CA LYS A 40 -4.28 19.36 -9.53
C LYS A 40 -3.55 18.22 -10.26
N SER A 41 -2.42 17.77 -9.71
CA SER A 41 -1.67 16.62 -10.24
C SER A 41 -2.45 15.29 -10.17
N TRP A 42 -3.54 15.22 -9.42
CA TRP A 42 -4.41 14.04 -9.35
C TRP A 42 -5.24 13.80 -10.60
N GLU A 43 -5.32 14.79 -11.50
CA GLU A 43 -5.92 14.64 -12.83
C GLU A 43 -5.34 13.44 -13.58
N ARG A 44 -4.02 13.36 -13.64
CA ARG A 44 -3.32 12.29 -14.36
C ARG A 44 -3.65 10.87 -13.83
N PRO A 45 -3.54 10.54 -12.54
CA PRO A 45 -3.96 9.23 -12.03
C PRO A 45 -5.47 8.97 -12.20
N ALA A 46 -6.33 9.99 -12.13
CA ALA A 46 -7.75 9.86 -12.41
C ALA A 46 -8.04 9.44 -13.86
N GLU A 47 -7.31 10.02 -14.82
CA GLU A 47 -7.40 9.64 -16.24
C GLU A 47 -6.85 8.22 -16.51
N MET A 48 -5.76 7.84 -15.83
CA MET A 48 -5.11 6.52 -15.98
C MET A 48 -5.93 5.36 -15.40
N GLU A 49 -6.78 5.61 -14.41
CA GLU A 49 -7.62 4.59 -13.77
C GLU A 49 -9.05 5.13 -13.54
N PRO A 50 -9.89 5.15 -14.60
CA PRO A 50 -11.25 5.69 -14.51
C PRO A 50 -12.16 4.95 -13.51
N ARG A 51 -11.78 3.73 -13.07
CA ARG A 51 -12.50 2.97 -12.04
C ARG A 51 -12.21 3.46 -10.63
N ALA A 52 -11.12 4.25 -10.43
CA ALA A 52 -10.78 4.87 -9.16
C ALA A 52 -11.30 6.31 -9.15
N PRO A 53 -12.36 6.63 -8.39
CA PRO A 53 -12.88 7.98 -8.35
C PRO A 53 -11.90 8.92 -7.64
N PHE A 54 -11.71 10.11 -8.22
CA PHE A 54 -10.95 11.22 -7.62
C PHE A 54 -11.79 12.48 -7.68
N PHE A 55 -11.78 13.26 -6.62
CA PHE A 55 -12.26 14.63 -6.62
C PHE A 55 -11.05 15.56 -6.52
N TRP A 56 -10.79 16.30 -7.59
CA TRP A 56 -9.65 17.19 -7.69
C TRP A 56 -10.00 18.49 -8.43
N PRO A 57 -9.33 19.60 -8.14
CA PRO A 57 -8.38 19.78 -7.03
C PRO A 57 -9.06 19.66 -5.66
N TRP A 58 -8.29 19.62 -4.57
CA TRP A 58 -8.82 19.60 -3.20
C TRP A 58 -9.88 20.65 -2.99
N SER A 59 -10.99 20.28 -2.33
CA SER A 59 -12.19 21.14 -2.24
C SER A 59 -12.00 22.43 -1.43
N GLY A 60 -11.02 22.45 -0.55
CA GLY A 60 -10.80 23.55 0.39
C GLY A 60 -11.76 23.57 1.59
N LEU A 61 -12.63 22.56 1.71
CA LEU A 61 -13.59 22.44 2.82
C LEU A 61 -12.98 21.87 4.10
N ASN A 62 -11.96 21.03 3.95
CA ASN A 62 -11.23 20.42 5.05
C ASN A 62 -9.75 20.78 4.96
N GLU A 63 -9.09 20.87 6.11
CA GLU A 63 -7.64 21.12 6.17
C GLU A 63 -6.85 19.98 5.49
N PRO A 64 -5.74 20.32 4.80
CA PRO A 64 -4.85 19.30 4.24
C PRO A 64 -4.32 18.37 5.32
N PRO A 65 -4.19 17.04 5.04
CA PRO A 65 -3.50 16.16 5.97
C PRO A 65 -2.04 16.54 6.15
N ALA A 66 -1.58 16.69 7.40
CA ALA A 66 -0.23 17.13 7.72
C ALA A 66 0.85 16.12 7.30
N PHE A 67 0.59 14.80 7.50
CA PHE A 67 1.53 13.71 7.20
C PHE A 67 0.83 12.36 7.10
N SER A 68 1.57 11.32 6.67
CA SER A 68 1.00 10.01 6.34
C SER A 68 0.86 9.06 7.53
N VAL A 69 1.62 9.27 8.61
CA VAL A 69 1.70 8.33 9.75
C VAL A 69 0.33 8.04 10.39
N PRO A 70 -0.54 9.03 10.71
CA PRO A 70 -1.81 8.74 11.34
C PRO A 70 -2.71 7.80 10.50
N ALA A 71 -2.80 8.04 9.20
CA ALA A 71 -3.59 7.20 8.30
C ALA A 71 -3.01 5.78 8.18
N ALA A 72 -1.67 5.64 8.18
CA ALA A 72 -0.99 4.35 8.15
C ALA A 72 -1.22 3.56 9.46
N VAL A 73 -1.06 4.21 10.62
CA VAL A 73 -1.35 3.62 11.93
C VAL A 73 -2.81 3.21 12.03
N ALA A 74 -3.71 4.03 11.50
CA ALA A 74 -5.14 3.72 11.43
C ALA A 74 -5.43 2.44 10.63
N GLY A 75 -4.74 2.24 9.51
CA GLY A 75 -4.80 0.99 8.74
C GLY A 75 -4.32 -0.21 9.55
N LYS A 76 -3.18 -0.09 10.27
CA LYS A 76 -2.67 -1.15 11.14
C LYS A 76 -3.60 -1.45 12.33
N ALA A 77 -4.25 -0.44 12.89
CA ALA A 77 -5.29 -0.66 13.90
C ALA A 77 -6.48 -1.44 13.33
N ALA A 78 -6.91 -1.15 12.11
CA ALA A 78 -8.00 -1.87 11.45
C ALA A 78 -7.66 -3.35 11.15
N GLU A 79 -6.39 -3.70 10.93
CA GLU A 79 -5.93 -5.09 10.78
C GLU A 79 -6.29 -5.97 11.98
N THR A 80 -6.33 -5.40 13.20
CA THR A 80 -6.66 -6.16 14.43
C THR A 80 -8.10 -6.65 14.48
N PHE A 81 -8.97 -6.10 13.62
CA PHE A 81 -10.38 -6.50 13.50
C PHE A 81 -10.63 -7.55 12.40
N GLY A 82 -9.56 -7.98 11.71
CA GLY A 82 -9.58 -9.04 10.70
C GLY A 82 -9.30 -8.55 9.28
N ASP A 83 -8.81 -9.45 8.43
CA ASP A 83 -8.35 -9.13 7.07
C ASP A 83 -9.46 -8.52 6.19
N ASP A 84 -10.64 -9.12 6.20
CA ASP A 84 -11.79 -8.58 5.43
C ASP A 84 -12.19 -7.18 5.90
N VAL A 85 -12.07 -6.90 7.20
CA VAL A 85 -12.35 -5.60 7.78
C VAL A 85 -11.30 -4.59 7.33
N TRP A 86 -10.02 -4.98 7.38
CA TRP A 86 -8.92 -4.15 6.92
C TRP A 86 -9.08 -3.78 5.43
N HIS A 87 -9.42 -4.73 4.56
CA HIS A 87 -9.64 -4.45 3.14
C HIS A 87 -10.75 -3.42 2.91
N ARG A 88 -11.87 -3.51 3.65
CA ARG A 88 -12.96 -2.52 3.59
C ARG A 88 -12.50 -1.16 4.12
N PHE A 89 -11.80 -1.14 5.27
CA PHE A 89 -11.24 0.07 5.86
C PHE A 89 -10.28 0.77 4.91
N HIS A 90 -9.32 0.04 4.34
CA HIS A 90 -8.34 0.58 3.41
C HIS A 90 -9.03 1.25 2.19
N ARG A 91 -9.99 0.58 1.58
CA ARG A 91 -10.76 1.14 0.46
C ARG A 91 -11.52 2.39 0.88
N ARG A 92 -12.19 2.36 2.02
CA ARG A 92 -12.96 3.49 2.55
C ARG A 92 -12.07 4.68 2.92
N LEU A 93 -10.88 4.41 3.44
CA LEU A 93 -9.88 5.45 3.74
C LEU A 93 -9.40 6.18 2.48
N LEU A 94 -9.14 5.43 1.40
CA LEU A 94 -8.79 6.03 0.10
C LEU A 94 -9.94 6.89 -0.45
N GLU A 95 -11.18 6.43 -0.33
CA GLU A 95 -12.37 7.18 -0.74
C GLU A 95 -12.53 8.46 0.10
N ALA A 96 -12.38 8.39 1.42
CA ALA A 96 -12.42 9.54 2.30
C ALA A 96 -11.38 10.61 1.91
N TYR A 97 -10.18 10.18 1.51
CA TYR A 97 -9.13 11.10 1.10
C TYR A 97 -9.31 11.62 -0.33
N PHE A 98 -9.41 10.73 -1.31
CA PHE A 98 -9.38 11.12 -2.73
C PHE A 98 -10.71 11.61 -3.27
N VAL A 99 -11.84 11.19 -2.70
CA VAL A 99 -13.18 11.57 -3.17
C VAL A 99 -13.81 12.63 -2.29
N GLU A 100 -13.78 12.40 -0.96
CA GLU A 100 -14.45 13.28 0.00
C GLU A 100 -13.54 14.42 0.49
N ASN A 101 -12.25 14.38 0.16
CA ASN A 101 -11.24 15.34 0.59
C ASN A 101 -11.23 15.54 2.12
N ARG A 102 -11.27 14.44 2.87
CA ARG A 102 -11.23 14.46 4.34
C ARG A 102 -9.79 14.51 4.86
N THR A 103 -9.61 15.14 6.01
CA THR A 103 -8.31 15.27 6.69
C THR A 103 -7.92 13.94 7.35
N VAL A 104 -7.38 12.99 6.58
CA VAL A 104 -7.02 11.63 7.06
C VAL A 104 -5.83 11.59 8.03
N SER A 105 -5.35 12.72 8.51
CA SER A 105 -4.46 12.84 9.67
C SER A 105 -5.21 13.15 10.97
N ASP A 106 -6.52 13.40 10.92
CA ASP A 106 -7.37 13.64 12.08
C ASP A 106 -7.95 12.33 12.63
N VAL A 107 -7.78 12.07 13.93
CA VAL A 107 -8.21 10.82 14.58
C VAL A 107 -9.74 10.67 14.56
N GLY A 108 -10.50 11.77 14.65
CA GLY A 108 -11.95 11.74 14.54
C GLY A 108 -12.41 11.30 13.16
N VAL A 109 -11.75 11.79 12.11
CA VAL A 109 -11.99 11.36 10.72
C VAL A 109 -11.66 9.88 10.56
N LEU A 110 -10.52 9.41 11.08
CA LEU A 110 -10.11 8.01 11.01
C LEU A 110 -11.07 7.08 11.76
N THR A 111 -11.56 7.51 12.93
CA THR A 111 -12.60 6.78 13.68
C THR A 111 -13.89 6.68 12.87
N SER A 112 -14.34 7.78 12.26
CA SER A 112 -15.54 7.74 11.42
C SER A 112 -15.38 6.82 10.21
N VAL A 113 -14.18 6.76 9.60
CA VAL A 113 -13.88 5.78 8.53
C VAL A 113 -14.00 4.33 9.04
N ALA A 114 -13.59 4.07 10.28
CA ALA A 114 -13.73 2.74 10.90
C ALA A 114 -15.21 2.39 11.14
N GLU A 115 -16.01 3.35 11.63
CA GLU A 115 -17.46 3.19 11.80
C GLU A 115 -18.19 2.94 10.47
N ASP A 116 -17.80 3.62 9.40
CA ASP A 116 -18.36 3.45 8.05
C ASP A 116 -18.22 2.00 7.53
N VAL A 117 -17.25 1.23 8.02
CA VAL A 117 -17.02 -0.18 7.64
C VAL A 117 -17.48 -1.18 8.69
N GLY A 118 -18.17 -0.70 9.74
CA GLY A 118 -18.80 -1.53 10.76
C GLY A 118 -17.90 -1.88 11.96
N ILE A 119 -16.79 -1.17 12.15
CA ILE A 119 -16.00 -1.27 13.39
C ILE A 119 -16.64 -0.39 14.45
N ASP A 120 -16.78 -0.89 15.67
CA ASP A 120 -17.21 -0.07 16.79
C ASP A 120 -16.19 1.04 17.08
N GLY A 121 -16.63 2.30 17.08
CA GLY A 121 -15.76 3.47 17.18
C GLY A 121 -15.01 3.56 18.51
N ASP A 122 -15.58 3.08 19.62
CA ASP A 122 -14.93 3.09 20.93
C ASP A 122 -13.86 1.98 20.99
N ALA A 123 -14.17 0.79 20.47
CA ALA A 123 -13.20 -0.30 20.34
C ALA A 123 -12.04 0.10 19.45
N TYR A 124 -12.31 0.76 18.32
CA TYR A 124 -11.28 1.24 17.41
C TYR A 124 -10.35 2.28 18.07
N ARG A 125 -10.93 3.29 18.75
CA ARG A 125 -10.16 4.30 19.50
C ARG A 125 -9.31 3.67 20.61
N THR A 126 -9.82 2.65 21.29
CA THR A 126 -9.08 1.91 22.29
C THR A 126 -7.84 1.27 21.68
N VAL A 127 -7.98 0.51 20.60
CA VAL A 127 -6.83 -0.09 19.88
C VAL A 127 -5.85 0.98 19.41
N PHE A 128 -6.36 2.04 18.77
CA PHE A 128 -5.53 3.12 18.23
C PHE A 128 -4.71 3.82 19.33
N ASN A 129 -5.30 4.04 20.52
CA ASN A 129 -4.62 4.73 21.61
C ASN A 129 -3.68 3.80 22.41
N GLU A 130 -4.11 2.57 22.71
CA GLU A 130 -3.35 1.65 23.56
C GLU A 130 -2.20 0.99 22.81
N GLN A 131 -2.40 0.63 21.53
CA GLN A 131 -1.38 -0.01 20.70
C GLN A 131 -0.67 0.99 19.77
N GLY A 132 -1.05 2.27 19.80
CA GLY A 132 -0.54 3.31 18.91
C GLY A 132 0.99 3.36 18.80
N PRO A 133 1.76 3.30 19.91
CA PRO A 133 3.22 3.27 19.84
C PRO A 133 3.77 2.08 19.06
N ASP A 134 3.27 0.87 19.31
CA ASP A 134 3.72 -0.36 18.65
C ASP A 134 3.31 -0.38 17.17
N LEU A 135 2.08 0.06 16.87
CA LEU A 135 1.60 0.20 15.49
C LEU A 135 2.40 1.25 14.72
N THR A 136 2.79 2.35 15.37
CA THR A 136 3.64 3.37 14.76
C THR A 136 5.02 2.79 14.45
N GLN A 137 5.62 2.03 15.38
CA GLN A 137 6.91 1.39 15.14
C GLN A 137 6.83 0.44 13.95
N ARG A 138 5.78 -0.38 13.87
CA ARG A 138 5.55 -1.29 12.73
C ARG A 138 5.42 -0.53 11.40
N VAL A 139 4.70 0.58 11.38
CA VAL A 139 4.57 1.46 10.20
C VAL A 139 5.93 1.99 9.74
N LEU A 140 6.77 2.44 10.69
CA LEU A 140 8.10 2.96 10.39
C LEU A 140 9.05 1.85 9.92
N ASP A 141 8.98 0.67 10.51
CA ASP A 141 9.81 -0.48 10.12
C ASP A 141 9.46 -0.92 8.69
N GLU A 142 8.18 -1.06 8.35
CA GLU A 142 7.74 -1.38 6.99
C GLU A 142 8.18 -0.32 5.96
N HIS A 143 8.11 0.96 6.33
CA HIS A 143 8.60 2.04 5.48
C HIS A 143 10.10 1.98 5.24
N HIS A 144 10.90 1.76 6.31
CA HIS A 144 12.35 1.61 6.19
C HIS A 144 12.73 0.38 5.36
N GLU A 145 12.05 -0.74 5.57
CA GLU A 145 12.23 -1.95 4.78
C GLU A 145 11.97 -1.69 3.28
N ALA A 146 10.88 -0.98 2.96
CA ALA A 146 10.58 -0.60 1.59
C ALA A 146 11.69 0.28 0.97
N LEU A 147 12.21 1.27 1.71
CA LEU A 147 13.33 2.11 1.26
C LEU A 147 14.60 1.28 1.01
N GLN A 148 14.92 0.31 1.89
CA GLN A 148 16.08 -0.59 1.73
C GLN A 148 15.96 -1.46 0.48
N ARG A 149 14.74 -1.80 0.06
CA ARG A 149 14.45 -2.52 -1.18
C ARG A 149 14.40 -1.63 -2.43
N GLY A 150 14.70 -0.33 -2.29
CA GLY A 150 14.74 0.62 -3.40
C GLY A 150 13.37 1.20 -3.78
N VAL A 151 12.32 0.99 -2.97
CA VAL A 151 11.02 1.64 -3.18
C VAL A 151 11.15 3.13 -2.89
N ASN A 152 10.85 3.98 -3.88
CA ASN A 152 10.94 5.43 -3.78
C ASN A 152 9.57 6.11 -3.92
N GLY A 153 8.48 5.34 -4.02
CA GLY A 153 7.12 5.84 -4.17
C GLY A 153 6.14 4.71 -4.41
N VAL A 154 4.87 5.04 -4.49
CA VAL A 154 3.77 4.09 -4.68
C VAL A 154 2.98 4.39 -5.95
N PRO A 155 2.39 3.36 -6.57
CA PRO A 155 2.44 1.96 -6.19
C PRO A 155 3.81 1.32 -6.50
N ALA A 156 4.19 0.33 -5.70
CA ALA A 156 5.36 -0.52 -5.93
C ALA A 156 5.05 -1.95 -5.50
N VAL A 157 5.57 -2.94 -6.21
CA VAL A 157 5.44 -4.36 -5.88
C VAL A 157 6.84 -4.98 -5.83
N VAL A 158 7.14 -5.65 -4.72
CA VAL A 158 8.38 -6.43 -4.57
C VAL A 158 8.01 -7.91 -4.65
N VAL A 159 8.63 -8.64 -5.56
CA VAL A 159 8.42 -10.08 -5.77
C VAL A 159 9.54 -10.84 -5.05
N ASP A 160 9.16 -11.67 -4.06
CA ASP A 160 10.06 -12.53 -3.27
C ASP A 160 11.34 -11.84 -2.78
N ASP A 161 11.21 -10.58 -2.33
CA ASP A 161 12.30 -9.75 -1.83
C ASP A 161 13.45 -9.48 -2.83
N ARG A 162 13.26 -9.82 -4.11
CA ARG A 162 14.31 -9.79 -5.14
C ARG A 162 14.06 -8.81 -6.27
N TYR A 163 12.82 -8.64 -6.70
CA TYR A 163 12.49 -7.84 -7.89
C TYR A 163 11.48 -6.75 -7.57
N LEU A 164 11.85 -5.52 -7.86
CA LEU A 164 11.00 -4.35 -7.68
C LEU A 164 10.33 -3.97 -9.00
N ILE A 165 9.01 -3.89 -8.99
CA ILE A 165 8.18 -3.32 -10.06
C ILE A 165 7.64 -1.98 -9.55
N SER A 166 8.11 -0.88 -10.13
CA SER A 166 7.73 0.47 -9.73
C SER A 166 6.67 1.05 -10.64
N GLY A 167 5.73 1.77 -10.05
CA GLY A 167 4.69 2.49 -10.77
C GLY A 167 3.43 1.69 -11.05
N ALA A 168 2.42 2.39 -11.56
CA ALA A 168 1.10 1.83 -11.84
C ALA A 168 1.08 1.12 -13.21
N VAL A 169 1.69 -0.06 -13.27
CA VAL A 169 1.67 -0.92 -14.46
C VAL A 169 0.32 -1.65 -14.60
N ASP A 170 0.00 -2.12 -15.80
CA ASP A 170 -1.19 -2.93 -16.04
C ASP A 170 -1.03 -4.38 -15.51
N VAL A 171 -2.14 -5.12 -15.46
CA VAL A 171 -2.15 -6.48 -14.92
C VAL A 171 -1.33 -7.44 -15.79
N ASP A 172 -1.35 -7.26 -17.12
CA ASP A 172 -0.61 -8.11 -18.03
C ASP A 172 0.92 -7.97 -17.82
N HIS A 173 1.38 -6.78 -17.43
CA HIS A 173 2.78 -6.58 -17.06
C HIS A 173 3.16 -7.38 -15.79
N TYR A 174 2.31 -7.38 -14.76
CA TYR A 174 2.55 -8.20 -13.57
C TYR A 174 2.57 -9.68 -13.90
N VAL A 175 1.64 -10.17 -14.73
CA VAL A 175 1.59 -11.58 -15.17
C VAL A 175 2.88 -11.96 -15.92
N ALA A 176 3.33 -11.12 -16.86
CA ALA A 176 4.56 -11.35 -17.61
C ALA A 176 5.81 -11.34 -16.69
N ALA A 177 5.86 -10.42 -15.73
CA ALA A 177 6.96 -10.35 -14.76
C ALA A 177 7.00 -11.62 -13.87
N LEU A 178 5.86 -12.10 -13.38
CA LEU A 178 5.78 -13.33 -12.60
C LEU A 178 6.16 -14.56 -13.43
N ALA A 179 5.74 -14.65 -14.70
CA ALA A 179 6.13 -15.73 -15.58
C ALA A 179 7.66 -15.76 -15.78
N ARG A 180 8.27 -14.61 -16.06
CA ARG A 180 9.73 -14.50 -16.19
C ARG A 180 10.47 -14.83 -14.89
N TYR A 181 9.93 -14.42 -13.76
CA TYR A 181 10.48 -14.76 -12.45
C TYR A 181 10.51 -16.27 -12.21
N ARG A 182 9.43 -16.98 -12.51
CA ARG A 182 9.35 -18.45 -12.40
C ARG A 182 10.36 -19.18 -13.31
N GLU A 183 10.58 -18.65 -14.51
CA GLU A 183 11.62 -19.16 -15.41
C GLU A 183 13.01 -19.05 -14.78
N ILE A 184 13.33 -17.86 -14.22
CA ILE A 184 14.62 -17.62 -13.54
C ILE A 184 14.81 -18.58 -12.36
N LEU A 185 13.80 -18.80 -11.52
CA LEU A 185 13.87 -19.75 -10.42
C LEU A 185 14.12 -21.19 -10.91
N SER A 186 13.49 -21.59 -12.01
CA SER A 186 13.70 -22.89 -12.63
C SER A 186 15.12 -23.06 -13.17
N GLU A 187 15.67 -22.01 -13.83
CA GLU A 187 17.04 -21.98 -14.32
C GLU A 187 18.07 -22.06 -13.16
N GLU A 188 17.83 -21.32 -12.06
CA GLU A 188 18.67 -21.34 -10.86
C GLU A 188 18.66 -22.72 -10.19
N SER A 189 17.48 -23.35 -10.07
CA SER A 189 17.34 -24.70 -9.49
C SER A 189 18.08 -25.75 -10.32
N ALA A 190 17.92 -25.72 -11.65
CA ALA A 190 18.61 -26.63 -12.54
C ALA A 190 20.14 -26.46 -12.50
N ALA A 191 20.63 -25.22 -12.35
CA ALA A 191 22.05 -24.95 -12.22
C ALA A 191 22.61 -25.45 -10.87
N ALA A 192 21.85 -25.34 -9.78
CA ALA A 192 22.24 -25.85 -8.46
C ALA A 192 22.35 -27.39 -8.45
N GLU A 193 21.39 -28.08 -9.07
CA GLU A 193 21.41 -29.54 -9.17
C GLU A 193 22.62 -30.08 -9.98
N GLN A 194 23.08 -29.33 -10.99
CA GLN A 194 24.27 -29.70 -11.78
C GLN A 194 25.59 -29.54 -11.01
N ILE A 195 25.64 -28.66 -10.01
CA ILE A 195 26.84 -28.45 -9.17
C ILE A 195 26.95 -29.57 -8.11
N ASP A 196 25.82 -30.09 -7.64
CA ASP A 196 25.76 -31.13 -6.58
C ASP A 196 25.90 -32.57 -7.12
N ASP A 197 26.01 -32.78 -8.44
CA ASP A 197 26.24 -34.11 -9.02
C ASP A 197 27.76 -34.47 -8.97
N PRO A 198 28.16 -35.38 -8.06
CA PRO A 198 29.57 -35.78 -7.87
C PRO A 198 30.15 -36.55 -9.04
N SER A 199 29.37 -36.86 -10.07
CA SER A 199 29.82 -37.59 -11.25
C SER A 199 30.63 -36.75 -12.26
N THR A 200 30.67 -35.42 -12.11
CA THR A 200 31.38 -34.50 -13.03
C THR A 200 32.86 -34.29 -12.68
N THR A 201 33.40 -34.90 -11.63
CA THR A 201 34.80 -34.73 -11.18
C THR A 201 35.67 -35.97 -11.43
N ALA A 202 35.48 -36.67 -12.54
CA ALA A 202 36.35 -37.79 -12.91
C ALA A 202 36.72 -37.73 -14.40
N THR A 203 37.72 -36.94 -14.77
CA THR A 203 38.62 -37.26 -15.92
C THR A 203 39.94 -36.54 -15.72
#